data_40d5470bd52867989b2cda8075fe90b8
#
_entry.id   40d5470bd52867989b2cda8075fe90b8
#
_cell.length_a   1.000
_cell.length_b   1.000
_cell.length_c   1.000
_cell.angle_alpha   90.00
_cell.angle_beta   90.00
_cell.angle_gamma   90.00
#
_symmetry.space_group_name_H-M   'P 1'
#
loop_
_entity.id
_entity.type
_entity.pdbx_description
1 polymer ?
#
loop_
_entity_poly.entity_id
_entity_poly.type
_entity_poly.pdbx_seq_one_letter_code
_entity_poly.pdbx_strand_id
1 'polypeptide(L)'
;MSYAAAFLAVASRHGERITLERNGEVLGTGLALLRPIYDRRGQFRPTDLGLERREQVLCMAQADLPLEPAPGRTLIRCKEGVYRVVNVRRVTAGLELVYWRAILEREVEGL
;
A
#
# COMPACT_ATOMS: atom_id res chain seq x y z
N MET A 1 -0.18 -13.03 -22.92
CA MET A 1 0.04 -11.95 -21.93
C MET A 1 -0.33 -12.48 -20.55
N SER A 2 0.54 -12.25 -19.57
CA SER A 2 0.23 -12.66 -18.21
C SER A 2 -0.72 -11.67 -17.54
N TYR A 3 -1.40 -12.12 -16.50
CA TYR A 3 -2.24 -11.23 -15.71
C TYR A 3 -1.42 -10.15 -15.00
N ALA A 4 -0.20 -10.48 -14.56
CA ALA A 4 0.69 -9.49 -13.95
C ALA A 4 1.08 -8.41 -14.97
N ALA A 5 1.34 -8.78 -16.21
CA ALA A 5 1.63 -7.81 -17.27
C ALA A 5 0.42 -6.93 -17.58
N ALA A 6 -0.79 -7.50 -17.55
CA ALA A 6 -2.01 -6.72 -17.73
C ALA A 6 -2.20 -5.71 -16.60
N PHE A 7 -1.92 -6.12 -15.37
CA PHE A 7 -1.96 -5.21 -14.23
C PHE A 7 -0.96 -4.06 -14.40
N LEU A 8 0.27 -4.37 -14.79
CA LEU A 8 1.29 -3.34 -15.01
C LEU A 8 0.88 -2.34 -16.09
N ALA A 9 0.22 -2.79 -17.14
CA ALA A 9 -0.28 -1.90 -18.17
C ALA A 9 -1.30 -0.90 -17.62
N VAL A 10 -2.20 -1.35 -16.75
CA VAL A 10 -3.17 -0.47 -16.09
C VAL A 10 -2.47 0.48 -15.12
N ALA A 11 -1.56 -0.04 -14.31
CA ALA A 11 -0.83 0.75 -13.33
C ALA A 11 0.06 1.81 -13.99
N SER A 12 0.61 1.54 -15.15
CA SER A 12 1.42 2.52 -15.87
C SER A 12 0.60 3.70 -16.38
N ARG A 13 -0.70 3.48 -16.64
CA ARG A 13 -1.59 4.55 -17.12
C ARG A 13 -2.27 5.31 -16.00
N HIS A 14 -2.66 4.62 -14.95
CA HIS A 14 -3.55 5.16 -13.91
C HIS A 14 -2.94 5.17 -12.53
N GLY A 15 -1.81 4.54 -12.36
CA GLY A 15 -1.13 4.44 -11.08
C GLY A 15 -0.01 5.46 -10.92
N GLU A 16 0.80 5.21 -9.94
CA GLU A 16 1.97 6.04 -9.65
C GLU A 16 3.15 5.19 -9.18
N ARG A 17 4.31 5.79 -9.19
CA ARG A 17 5.51 5.13 -8.68
C ARG A 17 5.56 5.21 -7.16
N ILE A 18 5.85 4.09 -6.53
CA ILE A 18 6.03 4.01 -5.09
C ILE A 18 7.41 3.46 -4.76
N THR A 19 7.87 3.78 -3.56
CA THR A 19 9.11 3.23 -3.00
C THR A 19 8.76 2.43 -1.77
N LEU A 20 9.23 1.17 -1.72
CA LEU A 20 9.01 0.26 -0.60
C LEU A 20 10.21 0.27 0.32
N GLU A 21 9.97 0.52 1.61
CA GLU A 21 11.01 0.49 2.65
C GLU A 21 10.64 -0.47 3.75
N ARG A 22 11.64 -1.11 4.34
CA ARG A 22 11.43 -1.96 5.52
C ARG A 22 12.57 -1.71 6.50
N ASN A 23 12.19 -1.35 7.72
CA ASN A 23 13.15 -1.05 8.79
C ASN A 23 14.21 -0.02 8.36
N GLY A 24 13.79 0.98 7.59
CA GLY A 24 14.66 2.06 7.13
C GLY A 24 15.44 1.76 5.86
N GLU A 25 15.32 0.55 5.31
CA GLU A 25 16.04 0.15 4.10
C GLU A 25 15.11 0.15 2.90
N VAL A 26 15.54 0.76 1.80
CA VAL A 26 14.78 0.74 0.55
C VAL A 26 14.90 -0.63 -0.10
N LEU A 27 13.76 -1.29 -0.31
CA LEU A 27 13.70 -2.61 -0.92
C LEU A 27 13.46 -2.57 -2.42
N GLY A 28 12.88 -1.48 -2.91
CA GLY A 28 12.62 -1.35 -4.33
C GLY A 28 11.63 -0.25 -4.66
N THR A 29 11.47 0.01 -5.93
CA THR A 29 10.47 0.93 -6.46
C THR A 29 9.62 0.21 -7.49
N GLY A 30 8.38 0.65 -7.65
CA GLY A 30 7.50 0.04 -8.62
C GLY A 30 6.23 0.85 -8.79
N LEU A 31 5.28 0.28 -9.51
CA LEU A 31 4.01 0.93 -9.80
C LEU A 31 2.92 0.40 -8.90
N ALA A 32 1.99 1.27 -8.53
CA ALA A 32 0.84 0.91 -7.74
C ALA A 32 -0.35 1.77 -8.10
N LEU A 33 -1.54 1.20 -7.87
CA LEU A 33 -2.79 1.93 -7.89
C LEU A 33 -3.15 2.21 -6.44
N LEU A 34 -3.45 3.47 -6.13
CA LEU A 34 -3.79 3.90 -4.77
C LEU A 34 -5.19 4.51 -4.78
N ARG A 35 -6.02 4.05 -3.85
CA ARG A 35 -7.39 4.57 -3.71
C ARG A 35 -7.68 4.86 -2.24
N PRO A 36 -8.20 6.04 -1.92
CA PRO A 36 -8.65 6.30 -0.55
C PRO A 36 -9.75 5.34 -0.15
N ILE A 37 -9.75 4.91 1.10
CA ILE A 37 -10.81 4.11 1.67
C ILE A 37 -11.70 5.04 2.48
N TYR A 38 -12.95 5.19 2.06
CA TYR A 38 -13.94 5.98 2.77
C TYR A 38 -14.84 5.06 3.57
N ASP A 39 -14.45 4.80 4.81
CA ASP A 39 -15.26 4.02 5.72
C ASP A 39 -15.69 4.92 6.87
N ARG A 40 -17.00 5.16 6.95
CA ARG A 40 -17.56 6.00 8.00
C ARG A 40 -17.27 5.50 9.41
N ARG A 41 -17.06 4.19 9.58
CA ARG A 41 -16.82 3.58 10.89
C ARG A 41 -15.35 3.46 11.22
N GLY A 42 -14.49 3.34 10.21
CA GLY A 42 -13.07 3.09 10.40
C GLY A 42 -12.18 4.32 10.35
N GLN A 43 -12.71 5.46 9.91
CA GLN A 43 -11.90 6.66 9.73
C GLN A 43 -11.61 7.41 11.03
N PHE A 44 -12.35 7.11 12.10
CA PHE A 44 -12.19 7.79 13.37
C PHE A 44 -11.87 6.80 14.46
N ARG A 45 -10.95 7.17 15.32
CA ARG A 45 -10.56 6.38 16.48
C ARG A 45 -10.75 7.22 17.74
N PRO A 46 -11.38 6.68 18.81
CA PRO A 46 -11.43 7.39 20.08
C PRO A 46 -10.02 7.59 20.63
N THR A 47 -9.76 8.79 21.11
CA THR A 47 -8.52 9.11 21.82
C THR A 47 -8.88 9.90 23.06
N ASP A 48 -7.89 10.16 23.92
CA ASP A 48 -8.10 11.00 25.11
C ASP A 48 -8.53 12.41 24.77
N LEU A 49 -8.29 12.85 23.53
CA LEU A 49 -8.63 14.18 23.05
C LEU A 49 -9.89 14.20 22.19
N GLY A 50 -10.59 13.06 22.02
CA GLY A 50 -11.79 12.95 21.21
C GLY A 50 -11.68 11.88 20.14
N LEU A 51 -12.04 12.22 18.90
CA LEU A 51 -11.96 11.31 17.76
C LEU A 51 -10.80 11.72 16.85
N GLU A 52 -9.92 10.77 16.55
CA GLU A 52 -8.82 10.97 15.62
C GLU A 52 -9.16 10.31 14.29
N ARG A 53 -9.03 11.08 13.21
CA ARG A 53 -9.28 10.57 11.86
C ARG A 53 -8.10 9.73 11.39
N ARG A 54 -8.39 8.50 10.94
CA ARG A 54 -7.41 7.65 10.27
C ARG A 54 -7.59 7.76 8.77
N GLU A 55 -6.54 8.12 8.09
CA GLU A 55 -6.53 8.10 6.64
C GLU A 55 -6.00 6.75 6.19
N GLN A 56 -6.88 5.98 5.53
CA GLN A 56 -6.54 4.68 4.97
C GLN A 56 -6.59 4.72 3.45
N VAL A 57 -5.70 3.95 2.86
CA VAL A 57 -5.57 3.85 1.41
C VAL A 57 -5.48 2.38 1.01
N LEU A 58 -6.24 2.00 0.00
CA LEU A 58 -6.09 0.71 -0.65
C LEU A 58 -4.98 0.82 -1.68
N CYS A 59 -3.99 -0.07 -1.57
CA CYS A 59 -2.85 -0.12 -2.48
C CYS A 59 -2.90 -1.42 -3.26
N MET A 60 -2.76 -1.32 -4.57
CA MET A 60 -2.56 -2.48 -5.45
C MET A 60 -1.18 -2.29 -6.08
N ALA A 61 -0.20 -3.07 -5.62
CA ALA A 61 1.21 -2.90 -5.99
C ALA A 61 1.69 -4.00 -6.91
N GLN A 62 2.63 -3.67 -7.79
CA GLN A 62 3.13 -4.65 -8.75
C GLN A 62 3.77 -5.87 -8.07
N ALA A 63 3.62 -7.01 -8.72
CA ALA A 63 3.90 -8.32 -8.14
C ALA A 63 5.36 -8.53 -7.71
N ASP A 64 6.30 -7.92 -8.39
CA ASP A 64 7.72 -8.12 -8.11
C ASP A 64 8.26 -7.28 -6.94
N LEU A 65 7.40 -6.45 -6.32
CA LEU A 65 7.79 -5.78 -5.08
C LEU A 65 7.65 -6.75 -3.91
N PRO A 66 8.64 -6.80 -2.99
CA PRO A 66 8.61 -7.77 -1.90
C PRO A 66 7.79 -7.27 -0.70
N LEU A 67 6.46 -7.24 -0.84
CA LEU A 67 5.59 -6.81 0.24
C LEU A 67 5.44 -7.86 1.35
N GLU A 68 5.66 -9.13 1.05
CA GLU A 68 5.67 -10.18 2.07
C GLU A 68 7.10 -10.62 2.40
N PRO A 69 7.33 -11.06 3.63
CA PRO A 69 6.45 -10.93 4.79
C PRO A 69 6.35 -9.47 5.22
N ALA A 70 5.27 -9.13 5.92
CA ALA A 70 5.07 -7.77 6.42
C ALA A 70 5.39 -7.59 7.91
N PRO A 71 6.21 -8.42 8.56
CA PRO A 71 6.63 -8.12 9.93
C PRO A 71 7.59 -6.94 9.91
N GLY A 72 7.59 -6.22 11.00
CA GLY A 72 8.43 -5.05 11.11
C GLY A 72 7.79 -3.83 10.48
N ARG A 73 8.57 -2.77 10.39
CA ARG A 73 8.08 -1.49 9.92
C ARG A 73 8.24 -1.39 8.40
N THR A 74 7.16 -1.70 7.70
CA THR A 74 7.11 -1.59 6.25
C THR A 74 6.37 -0.32 5.86
N LEU A 75 7.04 0.53 5.08
CA LEU A 75 6.52 1.81 4.64
C LEU A 75 6.48 1.87 3.12
N ILE A 76 5.48 2.58 2.61
CA ILE A 76 5.39 2.91 1.19
C ILE A 76 5.43 4.42 1.06
N ARG A 77 6.40 4.92 0.30
CA ARG A 77 6.51 6.33 -0.03
C ARG A 77 5.94 6.57 -1.40
N CYS A 78 5.06 7.54 -1.51
CA CYS A 78 4.44 7.92 -2.76
C CYS A 78 4.38 9.45 -2.86
N LYS A 79 3.79 9.93 -3.95
CA LYS A 79 3.69 11.36 -4.22
C LYS A 79 3.03 12.13 -3.08
N GLU A 80 2.02 11.53 -2.43
CA GLU A 80 1.23 12.22 -1.40
C GLU A 80 1.78 12.06 0.01
N GLY A 81 2.81 11.26 0.20
CA GLY A 81 3.40 11.09 1.52
C GLY A 81 3.87 9.69 1.81
N VAL A 82 3.97 9.39 3.10
CA VAL A 82 4.46 8.11 3.59
C VAL A 82 3.32 7.38 4.27
N TYR A 83 3.17 6.10 3.93
CA TYR A 83 2.13 5.24 4.49
C TYR A 83 2.76 4.00 5.09
N ARG A 84 2.18 3.54 6.20
CA ARG A 84 2.55 2.30 6.84
C ARG A 84 1.67 1.18 6.29
N VAL A 85 2.28 0.05 5.98
CA VAL A 85 1.54 -1.14 5.52
C VAL A 85 0.92 -1.84 6.73
N VAL A 86 -0.40 -1.96 6.72
CA VAL A 86 -1.15 -2.56 7.82
C VAL A 86 -1.52 -4.00 7.51
N ASN A 87 -1.84 -4.29 6.25
CA ASN A 87 -2.31 -5.59 5.84
C ASN A 87 -1.86 -5.85 4.41
N VAL A 88 -1.46 -7.07 4.11
CA VAL A 88 -1.02 -7.46 2.76
C VAL A 88 -1.70 -8.76 2.38
N ARG A 89 -2.20 -8.83 1.15
CA ARG A 89 -2.76 -10.05 0.56
C ARG A 89 -2.21 -10.24 -0.84
N ARG A 90 -1.98 -11.49 -1.20
CA ARG A 90 -1.65 -11.86 -2.57
C ARG A 90 -2.94 -11.92 -3.38
N VAL A 91 -2.92 -11.33 -4.57
CA VAL A 91 -3.98 -11.52 -5.55
C VAL A 91 -3.40 -12.35 -6.67
N THR A 92 -3.94 -13.56 -6.82
CA THR A 92 -3.40 -14.56 -7.74
C THR A 92 -4.43 -14.95 -8.79
N ALA A 93 -3.94 -15.38 -9.94
CA ALA A 93 -4.74 -16.04 -10.97
C ALA A 93 -4.06 -17.38 -11.25
N GLY A 94 -4.67 -18.47 -10.80
CA GLY A 94 -4.00 -19.78 -10.79
C GLY A 94 -2.78 -19.73 -9.89
N LEU A 95 -1.62 -20.05 -10.44
CA LEU A 95 -0.35 -20.00 -9.71
C LEU A 95 0.38 -18.67 -9.88
N GLU A 96 -0.14 -17.77 -10.68
CA GLU A 96 0.49 -16.49 -10.95
C GLU A 96 0.10 -15.46 -9.90
N LEU A 97 1.09 -14.80 -9.30
CA LEU A 97 0.85 -13.62 -8.49
C LEU A 97 0.63 -12.42 -9.43
N VAL A 98 -0.55 -11.85 -9.39
CA VAL A 98 -0.93 -10.75 -10.29
C VAL A 98 -0.52 -9.40 -9.70
N TYR A 99 -0.86 -9.17 -8.45
CA TYR A 99 -0.45 -7.97 -7.72
C TYR A 99 -0.62 -8.21 -6.21
N TRP A 100 -0.07 -7.29 -5.43
CA TRP A 100 -0.27 -7.27 -3.99
C TRP A 100 -1.40 -6.30 -3.66
N ARG A 101 -2.30 -6.72 -2.78
CA ARG A 101 -3.33 -5.86 -2.24
C ARG A 101 -2.98 -5.54 -0.80
N ALA A 102 -2.84 -4.25 -0.50
CA ALA A 102 -2.44 -3.83 0.84
C ALA A 102 -3.36 -2.72 1.35
N ILE A 103 -3.55 -2.70 2.65
CA ILE A 103 -4.19 -1.58 3.34
C ILE A 103 -3.08 -0.76 3.96
N LEU A 104 -3.10 0.53 3.69
CA LEU A 104 -2.10 1.48 4.17
C LEU A 104 -2.77 2.48 5.11
N GLU A 105 -2.02 2.89 6.13
CA GLU A 105 -2.42 4.01 6.98
C GLU A 105 -1.35 5.09 6.88
N ARG A 106 -1.78 6.34 6.83
CA ARG A 106 -0.84 7.44 6.76
C ARG A 106 0.07 7.43 7.98
N GLU A 107 1.38 7.47 7.70
CA GLU A 107 2.36 7.56 8.76
C GLU A 107 2.43 9.01 9.21
N VAL A 108 2.13 9.22 10.49
CA VAL A 108 2.33 10.52 11.11
C VAL A 108 3.80 10.58 11.49
N GLU A 109 4.60 11.35 10.76
CA GLU A 109 5.98 11.52 11.13
C GLU A 109 6.03 12.14 12.51
N GLY A 110 6.70 11.43 13.41
CA GLY A 110 6.71 11.76 14.80
C GLY A 110 7.21 13.17 15.05
N LEU A 111 6.42 13.81 15.73
CA LEU A 111 6.80 15.02 16.43
C LEU A 111 7.79 14.66 17.52
#